data_001705c7665690d15685291f4f3769b8
#
_entry.id   001705c7665690d15685291f4f3769b8
#
_cell.length_a   1.000
_cell.length_b   1.000
_cell.length_c   1.000
_cell.angle_alpha   90.00
_cell.angle_beta   90.00
_cell.angle_gamma   90.00
#
_symmetry.space_group_name_H-M   'P 1'
#
loop_
_entity.id
_entity.type
_entity.pdbx_description
1 polymer ?
#
loop_
_entity_poly.entity_id
_entity_poly.type
_entity_poly.pdbx_seq_one_letter_code
_entity_poly.pdbx_strand_id
1 'polypeptide(L)'
;MLIAFVTTNSALAQNSSPPKNNAAKSSIANDAPQPHSDDFIELLRKDVRSQKKQIIAENMDLSDAEAEKFWPVYDRYAAELSRIYDTKIALLNDYSENYSSMTGEQAENYIRKRAEVEQSIMELRLKYMPAFRKVLSGRGTALFYQLDWRLGLAIDVELAQVPLINP
;
A
#
# COMPACT_ATOMS: atom_id res chain seq x y z
N MET A 1 -15.91 -31.14 -4.79
CA MET A 1 -15.98 -31.91 -6.03
C MET A 1 -14.84 -31.42 -6.89
N LEU A 2 -13.72 -32.13 -6.76
CA LEU A 2 -13.06 -32.91 -7.81
C LEU A 2 -12.38 -32.03 -8.87
N ILE A 3 -11.14 -32.17 -9.29
CA ILE A 3 -10.24 -33.34 -9.42
C ILE A 3 -8.82 -32.81 -9.69
N ALA A 4 -7.84 -33.47 -9.08
CA ALA A 4 -6.42 -33.39 -9.40
C ALA A 4 -6.11 -34.11 -10.72
N PHE A 5 -5.08 -33.65 -11.47
CA PHE A 5 -4.33 -34.55 -12.35
C PHE A 5 -2.82 -34.26 -12.24
N VAL A 6 -2.18 -35.23 -11.64
CA VAL A 6 -0.74 -35.46 -11.68
C VAL A 6 -0.45 -36.29 -12.91
N THR A 7 0.53 -35.92 -13.73
CA THR A 7 1.23 -36.86 -14.60
C THR A 7 2.74 -36.61 -14.52
N THR A 8 3.38 -37.59 -13.92
CA THR A 8 4.82 -37.86 -13.95
C THR A 8 5.25 -38.29 -15.36
N ASN A 9 6.38 -37.79 -15.83
CA ASN A 9 7.16 -38.57 -16.79
C ASN A 9 8.65 -38.40 -16.53
N SER A 10 9.29 -39.52 -16.16
CA SER A 10 10.72 -39.70 -16.05
C SER A 10 11.26 -40.22 -17.39
N ALA A 11 12.40 -39.71 -17.82
CA ALA A 11 13.41 -40.47 -18.54
C ALA A 11 14.73 -39.69 -18.72
N LEU A 12 15.74 -40.16 -18.02
CA LEU A 12 17.03 -40.64 -18.49
C LEU A 12 18.08 -39.65 -18.99
N ALA A 13 19.18 -39.74 -18.27
CA ALA A 13 20.48 -39.16 -18.45
C ALA A 13 21.14 -39.45 -19.80
N GLN A 14 21.88 -38.49 -20.33
CA GLN A 14 23.16 -38.78 -20.96
C GLN A 14 24.15 -37.63 -20.81
N ASN A 15 25.34 -38.07 -20.48
CA ASN A 15 26.55 -37.41 -20.09
C ASN A 15 27.30 -36.90 -21.37
N SER A 16 27.75 -35.65 -21.36
CA SER A 16 28.97 -35.27 -22.08
C SER A 16 29.45 -33.89 -21.65
N SER A 17 30.70 -33.88 -21.19
CA SER A 17 31.46 -32.71 -20.72
C SER A 17 31.87 -31.76 -21.84
N PRO A 18 32.40 -30.54 -21.52
CA PRO A 18 32.24 -29.31 -22.29
C PRO A 18 33.39 -28.99 -23.24
N PRO A 19 33.24 -28.01 -24.14
CA PRO A 19 34.36 -27.19 -24.54
C PRO A 19 34.31 -25.79 -23.88
N LYS A 20 35.47 -25.44 -23.33
CA LYS A 20 35.83 -24.07 -22.95
C LYS A 20 35.84 -23.19 -24.21
N ASN A 21 35.13 -22.06 -24.14
CA ASN A 21 35.55 -20.89 -24.91
C ASN A 21 35.13 -19.59 -24.23
N ASN A 22 36.13 -18.83 -23.96
CA ASN A 22 36.34 -17.41 -23.75
C ASN A 22 35.15 -16.44 -23.90
N ALA A 23 34.97 -15.65 -22.83
CA ALA A 23 34.96 -14.19 -22.80
C ALA A 23 34.27 -13.46 -23.96
N ALA A 24 33.06 -13.03 -23.69
CA ALA A 24 32.63 -11.67 -24.02
C ALA A 24 31.74 -11.18 -22.87
N LYS A 25 32.31 -10.32 -22.02
CA LYS A 25 31.54 -9.46 -21.14
C LYS A 25 30.69 -8.54 -22.02
N SER A 26 29.45 -8.91 -22.26
CA SER A 26 28.45 -7.98 -22.73
C SER A 26 27.77 -7.44 -21.47
N SER A 27 28.32 -6.35 -20.97
CA SER A 27 27.64 -5.44 -20.08
C SER A 27 26.50 -4.77 -20.86
N ILE A 28 25.35 -5.45 -20.94
CA ILE A 28 24.12 -4.75 -21.24
C ILE A 28 23.77 -4.06 -19.94
N ALA A 29 24.23 -2.81 -19.81
CA ALA A 29 23.70 -1.87 -18.86
C ALA A 29 22.19 -1.82 -19.12
N ASN A 30 21.41 -2.31 -18.14
CA ASN A 30 20.00 -2.00 -18.03
C ASN A 30 19.90 -0.52 -17.64
N ASP A 31 20.11 0.35 -18.63
CA ASP A 31 19.84 1.79 -18.54
C ASP A 31 18.38 2.05 -18.96
N ALA A 32 17.46 1.33 -18.30
CA ALA A 32 16.09 1.77 -18.23
C ALA A 32 16.07 2.84 -17.12
N PRO A 33 15.61 4.09 -17.38
CA PRO A 33 15.47 5.08 -16.35
C PRO A 33 14.52 4.49 -15.29
N GLN A 34 15.08 4.16 -14.14
CA GLN A 34 14.29 3.85 -12.96
C GLN A 34 13.50 5.13 -12.66
N PRO A 35 12.16 5.12 -12.68
CA PRO A 35 11.40 6.28 -12.25
C PRO A 35 11.92 6.63 -10.86
N HIS A 36 12.35 7.88 -10.67
CA HIS A 36 12.77 8.36 -9.37
C HIS A 36 11.69 7.95 -8.38
N SER A 37 12.07 7.36 -7.26
CA SER A 37 11.13 6.80 -6.27
C SER A 37 10.01 7.77 -5.90
N ASP A 38 10.31 9.06 -5.92
CA ASP A 38 9.38 10.14 -5.61
C ASP A 38 8.29 10.34 -6.69
N ASP A 39 8.64 10.25 -7.98
CA ASP A 39 7.66 10.36 -9.07
C ASP A 39 6.71 9.17 -9.12
N PHE A 40 7.22 7.97 -8.84
CA PHE A 40 6.42 6.74 -8.77
C PHE A 40 5.47 6.77 -7.57
N ILE A 41 5.97 7.21 -6.40
CA ILE A 41 5.16 7.37 -5.19
C ILE A 41 4.07 8.42 -5.38
N GLU A 42 4.37 9.55 -6.04
CA GLU A 42 3.39 10.60 -6.32
C GLU A 42 2.31 10.12 -7.32
N LEU A 43 2.70 9.33 -8.32
CA LEU A 43 1.75 8.71 -9.24
C LEU A 43 0.82 7.73 -8.51
N LEU A 44 1.38 6.86 -7.65
CA LEU A 44 0.60 5.96 -6.80
C LEU A 44 -0.34 6.73 -5.86
N ARG A 45 0.12 7.82 -5.26
CA ARG A 45 -0.71 8.68 -4.40
C ARG A 45 -1.91 9.24 -5.15
N LYS A 46 -1.71 9.69 -6.38
CA LYS A 46 -2.75 10.31 -7.22
C LYS A 46 -3.77 9.28 -7.68
N ASP A 47 -3.30 8.14 -8.15
CA ASP A 47 -4.16 7.03 -8.60
C ASP A 47 -4.96 6.43 -7.44
N VAL A 48 -4.33 6.16 -6.32
CA VAL A 48 -5.00 5.60 -5.14
C VAL A 48 -6.08 6.55 -4.60
N ARG A 49 -5.82 7.87 -4.56
CA ARG A 49 -6.82 8.86 -4.10
C ARG A 49 -8.01 8.92 -5.04
N SER A 50 -7.77 8.92 -6.36
CA SER A 50 -8.80 8.95 -7.38
C SER A 50 -9.65 7.68 -7.36
N GLN A 51 -9.00 6.52 -7.35
CA GLN A 51 -9.65 5.21 -7.28
C GLN A 51 -10.44 5.03 -5.98
N LYS A 52 -9.89 5.47 -4.85
CA LYS A 52 -10.58 5.41 -3.55
C LYS A 52 -11.88 6.21 -3.55
N LYS A 53 -11.88 7.43 -4.08
CA LYS A 53 -13.10 8.27 -4.20
C LYS A 53 -14.13 7.62 -5.11
N GLN A 54 -13.69 7.06 -6.23
CA GLN A 54 -14.55 6.36 -7.18
C GLN A 54 -15.19 5.10 -6.54
N ILE A 55 -14.39 4.25 -5.89
CA ILE A 55 -14.89 3.04 -5.21
C ILE A 55 -15.93 3.41 -4.14
N ILE A 56 -15.67 4.47 -3.37
CA ILE A 56 -16.64 4.95 -2.37
C ILE A 56 -17.92 5.43 -3.05
N ALA A 57 -17.83 6.20 -4.14
CA ALA A 57 -18.99 6.68 -4.89
C ALA A 57 -19.85 5.53 -5.42
N GLU A 58 -19.21 4.49 -5.97
CA GLU A 58 -19.89 3.33 -6.55
C GLU A 58 -20.56 2.41 -5.52
N ASN A 59 -20.09 2.43 -4.27
CA ASN A 59 -20.56 1.50 -3.23
C ASN A 59 -21.42 2.13 -2.13
N MET A 60 -21.51 3.47 -2.08
CA MET A 60 -22.26 4.16 -1.01
C MET A 60 -23.73 4.35 -1.32
N ASP A 61 -24.16 4.25 -2.60
CA ASP A 61 -25.55 4.46 -3.05
C ASP A 61 -26.20 5.71 -2.43
N LEU A 62 -25.48 6.84 -2.55
CA LEU A 62 -25.93 8.12 -2.00
C LEU A 62 -26.98 8.76 -2.91
N SER A 63 -28.08 9.24 -2.30
CA SER A 63 -28.95 10.18 -3.01
C SER A 63 -28.23 11.49 -3.30
N ASP A 64 -28.70 12.27 -4.29
CA ASP A 64 -28.10 13.57 -4.65
C ASP A 64 -27.98 14.50 -3.43
N ALA A 65 -29.01 14.54 -2.59
CA ALA A 65 -29.02 15.36 -1.36
C ALA A 65 -28.01 14.88 -0.28
N GLU A 66 -27.73 13.58 -0.20
CA GLU A 66 -26.71 13.03 0.67
C GLU A 66 -25.32 13.28 0.07
N ALA A 67 -25.14 13.07 -1.22
CA ALA A 67 -23.89 13.29 -1.94
C ALA A 67 -23.39 14.75 -1.80
N GLU A 68 -24.31 15.73 -1.97
CA GLU A 68 -24.00 17.16 -1.80
C GLU A 68 -23.40 17.48 -0.42
N LYS A 69 -23.86 16.81 0.63
CA LYS A 69 -23.38 17.01 2.00
C LYS A 69 -22.20 16.14 2.36
N PHE A 70 -22.14 14.93 1.82
CA PHE A 70 -21.10 13.94 2.12
C PHE A 70 -19.74 14.32 1.53
N TRP A 71 -19.67 14.69 0.25
CA TRP A 71 -18.41 14.92 -0.42
C TRP A 71 -17.55 16.04 0.20
N PRO A 72 -18.11 17.17 0.65
CA PRO A 72 -17.31 18.18 1.35
C PRO A 72 -16.71 17.69 2.68
N VAL A 73 -17.37 16.76 3.38
CA VAL A 73 -16.83 16.14 4.60
C VAL A 73 -15.74 15.14 4.24
N TYR A 74 -16.00 14.31 3.22
CA TYR A 74 -15.05 13.33 2.72
C TYR A 74 -13.76 13.99 2.23
N ASP A 75 -13.84 15.05 1.43
CA ASP A 75 -12.67 15.71 0.85
C ASP A 75 -11.75 16.28 1.95
N ARG A 76 -12.31 16.84 3.02
CA ARG A 76 -11.52 17.27 4.20
C ARG A 76 -10.88 16.09 4.93
N TYR A 77 -11.64 15.03 5.17
CA TYR A 77 -11.14 13.79 5.77
C TYR A 77 -10.00 13.20 4.94
N ALA A 78 -10.22 13.05 3.64
CA ALA A 78 -9.25 12.48 2.72
C ALA A 78 -7.95 13.32 2.63
N ALA A 79 -8.06 14.65 2.68
CA ALA A 79 -6.89 15.52 2.70
C ALA A 79 -6.05 15.37 3.97
N GLU A 80 -6.69 15.25 5.15
CA GLU A 80 -5.97 15.00 6.41
C GLU A 80 -5.38 13.59 6.43
N LEU A 81 -6.13 12.58 5.99
CA LEU A 81 -5.67 11.20 5.89
C LEU A 81 -4.46 11.06 4.97
N SER A 82 -4.47 11.76 3.84
CA SER A 82 -3.33 11.78 2.91
C SER A 82 -2.04 12.25 3.56
N ARG A 83 -2.07 13.27 4.40
CA ARG A 83 -0.87 13.76 5.11
C ARG A 83 -0.31 12.72 6.07
N ILE A 84 -1.18 11.93 6.70
CA ILE A 84 -0.73 10.84 7.58
C ILE A 84 -0.08 9.73 6.75
N TYR A 85 -0.66 9.38 5.60
CA TYR A 85 -0.03 8.42 4.67
C TYR A 85 1.27 8.94 4.08
N ASP A 86 1.43 10.24 3.84
CA ASP A 86 2.71 10.83 3.42
C ASP A 86 3.79 10.60 4.49
N THR A 87 3.45 10.76 5.77
CA THR A 87 4.36 10.42 6.89
C THR A 87 4.67 8.94 6.94
N LYS A 88 3.68 8.07 6.70
CA LYS A 88 3.86 6.60 6.65
C LYS A 88 4.83 6.20 5.55
N ILE A 89 4.67 6.76 4.36
CA ILE A 89 5.54 6.47 3.20
C ILE A 89 6.96 6.97 3.46
N ALA A 90 7.13 8.19 3.98
CA ALA A 90 8.45 8.72 4.32
C ALA A 90 9.18 7.83 5.34
N LEU A 91 8.46 7.33 6.35
CA LEU A 91 9.00 6.42 7.36
C LEU A 91 9.40 5.06 6.75
N LEU A 92 8.61 4.53 5.81
CA LEU A 92 8.92 3.29 5.11
C LEU A 92 10.11 3.43 4.16
N ASN A 93 10.26 4.56 3.49
CA ASN A 93 11.40 4.84 2.63
C ASN A 93 12.69 4.91 3.46
N ASP A 94 12.70 5.70 4.53
CA ASP A 94 13.84 5.77 5.47
C ASP A 94 14.23 4.39 6.00
N TYR A 95 13.25 3.58 6.39
CA TYR A 95 13.49 2.19 6.79
C TYR A 95 14.08 1.35 5.66
N SER A 96 13.51 1.40 4.47
CA SER A 96 13.95 0.61 3.31
C SER A 96 15.41 0.92 2.90
N GLU A 97 15.82 2.17 3.06
CA GLU A 97 17.20 2.60 2.76
C GLU A 97 18.20 2.17 3.83
N ASN A 98 17.77 2.08 5.09
CA ASN A 98 18.68 1.95 6.23
C ASN A 98 18.56 0.61 7.01
N TYR A 99 17.56 -0.24 6.72
CA TYR A 99 17.23 -1.42 7.55
C TYR A 99 18.42 -2.36 7.84
N SER A 100 19.35 -2.50 6.89
CA SER A 100 20.53 -3.40 7.03
C SER A 100 21.62 -2.86 7.95
N SER A 101 21.61 -1.56 8.21
CA SER A 101 22.61 -0.86 9.03
C SER A 101 22.04 -0.24 10.31
N MET A 102 20.75 -0.42 10.57
CA MET A 102 20.08 0.13 11.76
C MET A 102 20.67 -0.46 13.05
N THR A 103 20.93 0.42 14.00
CA THR A 103 21.19 -0.01 15.40
C THR A 103 19.88 -0.49 16.05
N GLY A 104 19.98 -1.24 17.17
CA GLY A 104 18.79 -1.65 17.93
C GLY A 104 17.90 -0.47 18.35
N GLU A 105 18.50 0.65 18.79
CA GLU A 105 17.77 1.86 19.16
C GLU A 105 17.01 2.48 17.96
N GLN A 106 17.64 2.52 16.79
CA GLN A 106 17.01 3.01 15.57
C GLN A 106 15.84 2.13 15.14
N ALA A 107 15.99 0.81 15.25
CA ALA A 107 14.94 -0.16 14.95
C ALA A 107 13.74 0.00 15.91
N GLU A 108 13.99 0.12 17.23
CA GLU A 108 12.93 0.39 18.21
C GLU A 108 12.22 1.73 17.95
N ASN A 109 12.96 2.77 17.60
CA ASN A 109 12.39 4.08 17.26
C ASN A 109 11.52 4.00 15.99
N TYR A 110 11.93 3.23 14.98
CA TYR A 110 11.12 2.98 13.79
C TYR A 110 9.77 2.35 14.17
N ILE A 111 9.78 1.29 15.00
CA ILE A 111 8.55 0.61 15.44
C ILE A 111 7.62 1.58 16.20
N ARG A 112 8.19 2.44 17.06
CA ARG A 112 7.41 3.45 17.80
C ARG A 112 6.75 4.44 16.84
N LYS A 113 7.51 5.04 15.92
CA LYS A 113 6.98 5.96 14.90
C LYS A 113 5.92 5.29 14.01
N ARG A 114 6.10 4.01 13.68
CA ARG A 114 5.11 3.24 12.92
C ARG A 114 3.79 3.13 13.69
N ALA A 115 3.85 2.81 14.99
CA ALA A 115 2.67 2.74 15.85
C ALA A 115 1.97 4.11 15.99
N GLU A 116 2.72 5.21 16.11
CA GLU A 116 2.18 6.57 16.16
C GLU A 116 1.41 6.95 14.88
N VAL A 117 1.89 6.50 13.72
CA VAL A 117 1.18 6.70 12.44
C VAL A 117 -0.15 5.94 12.42
N GLU A 118 -0.16 4.67 12.84
CA GLU A 118 -1.40 3.88 12.91
C GLU A 118 -2.39 4.48 13.91
N GLN A 119 -1.91 4.96 15.04
CA GLN A 119 -2.73 5.68 16.02
C GLN A 119 -3.34 6.94 15.41
N SER A 120 -2.55 7.74 14.67
CA SER A 120 -3.02 8.96 14.00
C SER A 120 -4.14 8.68 12.99
N ILE A 121 -4.05 7.57 12.24
CA ILE A 121 -5.11 7.14 11.32
C ILE A 121 -6.40 6.82 12.10
N MET A 122 -6.30 6.11 13.22
CA MET A 122 -7.45 5.76 14.04
C MET A 122 -8.08 6.99 14.70
N GLU A 123 -7.28 7.90 15.23
CA GLU A 123 -7.72 9.16 15.81
C GLU A 123 -8.44 10.04 14.79
N LEU A 124 -7.92 10.12 13.55
CA LEU A 124 -8.58 10.84 12.47
C LEU A 124 -9.96 10.25 12.15
N ARG A 125 -10.08 8.93 12.08
CA ARG A 125 -11.36 8.25 11.87
C ARG A 125 -12.38 8.60 12.95
N LEU A 126 -11.96 8.55 14.20
CA LEU A 126 -12.81 8.90 15.36
C LEU A 126 -13.20 10.38 15.34
N LYS A 127 -12.26 11.28 15.00
CA LYS A 127 -12.50 12.73 14.87
C LYS A 127 -13.59 13.04 13.84
N TYR A 128 -13.60 12.35 12.70
CA TYR A 128 -14.54 12.60 11.62
C TYR A 128 -15.87 11.84 11.73
N MET A 129 -15.95 10.83 12.60
CA MET A 129 -17.18 10.05 12.80
C MET A 129 -18.42 10.90 13.09
N PRO A 130 -18.39 11.91 14.00
CA PRO A 130 -19.55 12.78 14.23
C PRO A 130 -19.94 13.61 13.00
N ALA A 131 -18.97 14.01 12.15
CA ALA A 131 -19.24 14.78 10.96
C ALA A 131 -19.94 13.92 9.90
N PHE A 132 -19.49 12.68 9.68
CA PHE A 132 -20.17 11.72 8.82
C PHE A 132 -21.56 11.34 9.33
N ARG A 133 -21.72 11.18 10.64
CA ARG A 133 -23.03 10.92 11.26
C ARG A 133 -24.07 12.04 11.06
N LYS A 134 -23.65 13.27 10.81
CA LYS A 134 -24.55 14.39 10.50
C LYS A 134 -25.07 14.36 9.07
N VAL A 135 -24.38 13.70 8.16
CA VAL A 135 -24.69 13.69 6.72
C VAL A 135 -25.13 12.32 6.21
N LEU A 136 -24.89 11.26 6.98
CA LEU A 136 -25.27 9.88 6.67
C LEU A 136 -26.11 9.28 7.78
N SER A 137 -26.92 8.28 7.42
CA SER A 137 -27.54 7.39 8.41
C SER A 137 -26.48 6.62 9.21
N GLY A 138 -26.88 6.00 10.33
CA GLY A 138 -25.96 5.13 11.09
C GLY A 138 -25.39 3.98 10.27
N ARG A 139 -26.23 3.36 9.41
CA ARG A 139 -25.80 2.28 8.50
C ARG A 139 -24.91 2.81 7.40
N GLY A 140 -25.23 3.96 6.80
CA GLY A 140 -24.39 4.62 5.80
C GLY A 140 -23.00 5.00 6.35
N THR A 141 -22.94 5.52 7.58
CA THR A 141 -21.66 5.80 8.26
C THR A 141 -20.86 4.52 8.48
N ALA A 142 -21.49 3.44 8.94
CA ALA A 142 -20.83 2.16 9.12
C ALA A 142 -20.29 1.58 7.79
N LEU A 143 -21.10 1.66 6.72
CA LEU A 143 -20.67 1.23 5.38
C LEU A 143 -19.47 2.03 4.90
N PHE A 144 -19.49 3.37 5.03
CA PHE A 144 -18.37 4.23 4.67
C PHE A 144 -17.08 3.78 5.39
N TYR A 145 -17.11 3.58 6.71
CA TYR A 145 -15.92 3.15 7.45
C TYR A 145 -15.46 1.74 7.11
N GLN A 146 -16.38 0.81 6.79
CA GLN A 146 -16.00 -0.52 6.28
C GLN A 146 -15.26 -0.43 4.95
N LEU A 147 -15.72 0.43 4.03
CA LEU A 147 -15.04 0.69 2.76
C LEU A 147 -13.69 1.36 2.98
N ASP A 148 -13.63 2.39 3.82
CA ASP A 148 -12.39 3.10 4.14
C ASP A 148 -11.33 2.16 4.75
N TRP A 149 -11.72 1.25 5.66
CA TRP A 149 -10.80 0.26 6.23
C TRP A 149 -10.30 -0.75 5.19
N ARG A 150 -11.18 -1.27 4.33
CA ARG A 150 -10.77 -2.22 3.28
C ARG A 150 -9.81 -1.59 2.29
N LEU A 151 -10.07 -0.35 1.89
CA LEU A 151 -9.18 0.40 1.01
C LEU A 151 -7.85 0.74 1.69
N GLY A 152 -7.86 1.08 2.97
CA GLY A 152 -6.65 1.25 3.77
C GLY A 152 -5.82 -0.03 3.83
N LEU A 153 -6.46 -1.17 4.09
CA LEU A 153 -5.79 -2.48 4.12
C LEU A 153 -5.16 -2.84 2.77
N ALA A 154 -5.83 -2.56 1.65
CA ALA A 154 -5.27 -2.80 0.32
C ALA A 154 -3.99 -1.96 0.10
N ILE A 155 -4.00 -0.69 0.48
CA ILE A 155 -2.81 0.18 0.43
C ILE A 155 -1.71 -0.38 1.35
N ASP A 156 -2.04 -0.83 2.55
CA ASP A 156 -1.08 -1.35 3.51
C ASP A 156 -0.41 -2.65 3.03
N VAL A 157 -1.12 -3.49 2.29
CA VAL A 157 -0.55 -4.70 1.65
C VAL A 157 0.51 -4.31 0.62
N GLU A 158 0.25 -3.30 -0.22
CA GLU A 158 1.24 -2.81 -1.19
C GLU A 158 2.46 -2.20 -0.49
N LEU A 159 2.24 -1.47 0.61
CA LEU A 159 3.31 -0.87 1.40
C LEU A 159 4.10 -1.88 2.27
N ALA A 160 3.56 -3.08 2.49
CA ALA A 160 4.21 -4.10 3.33
C ALA A 160 5.34 -4.87 2.63
N GLN A 161 5.67 -4.54 1.38
CA GLN A 161 6.72 -5.23 0.60
C GLN A 161 8.15 -4.80 0.97
N VAL A 162 8.34 -4.14 2.11
CA VAL A 162 9.67 -3.79 2.63
C VAL A 162 10.34 -4.99 3.28
N PRO A 163 11.68 -5.12 3.20
CA PRO A 163 12.40 -6.23 3.82
C PRO A 163 12.24 -6.24 5.34
N LEU A 164 12.34 -7.43 5.94
CA LEU A 164 12.38 -7.56 7.39
C LEU A 164 13.77 -7.21 7.92
N ILE A 165 13.82 -6.69 9.15
CA ILE A 165 15.07 -6.45 9.84
C ILE A 165 15.74 -7.80 10.18
N ASN A 166 17.03 -7.91 9.96
CA ASN A 166 17.79 -9.09 10.37
C ASN A 166 18.12 -9.00 11.86
N PRO A 167 17.89 -10.08 12.65
CA PRO A 167 18.21 -10.13 14.08
C PRO A 167 19.72 -10.10 14.36
#